data_9891f407f37c8c4cf2a2ab47fddb1e8a
#
_entry.id   9891f407f37c8c4cf2a2ab47fddb1e8a
#
_cell.length_a   1.000
_cell.length_b   1.000
_cell.length_c   1.000
_cell.angle_alpha   90.00
_cell.angle_beta   90.00
_cell.angle_gamma   90.00
#
_symmetry.space_group_name_H-M   'P 1'
#
loop_
_entity.id
_entity.type
_entity.pdbx_description
1 polymer ?
#
loop_
_entity_poly.entity_id
_entity_poly.type
_entity_poly.pdbx_seq_one_letter_code
_entity_poly.pdbx_strand_id
1 'polypeptide(L)'
;MEIKIDDLSGGEVIKLLEEHLADMYATSPPESVHALDVNALKSPDITFFSGWSGGELQGCLAIKQLTPQHIELKSMRTSSTSRKSGVASKLLVHALNAAIDEGYQKVSLETGTQDFFRPARNLYEKFGFSYCEPFSDYELDPHSHFMTRELAEKFV
;
A
#
# COMPACT_ATOMS: atom_id res chain seq x y z
N MET A 1 14.35 11.94 0.21
CA MET A 1 14.07 10.54 -0.18
C MET A 1 13.70 10.51 -1.65
N GLU A 2 14.29 9.59 -2.39
CA GLU A 2 13.98 9.37 -3.79
C GLU A 2 12.95 8.24 -3.91
N ILE A 3 11.86 8.51 -4.61
CA ILE A 3 10.81 7.51 -4.87
C ILE A 3 10.79 7.21 -6.36
N LYS A 4 10.85 5.93 -6.72
CA LYS A 4 10.87 5.51 -8.12
C LYS A 4 9.92 4.35 -8.37
N ILE A 5 9.51 4.20 -9.63
CA ILE A 5 8.82 3.00 -10.09
C ILE A 5 9.87 1.90 -10.14
N ASP A 6 9.56 0.74 -9.57
CA ASP A 6 10.51 -0.35 -9.34
C ASP A 6 10.08 -1.60 -10.10
N ASP A 7 11.05 -2.30 -10.69
CA ASP A 7 10.78 -3.51 -11.47
C ASP A 7 10.82 -4.80 -10.62
N LEU A 8 11.02 -4.66 -9.30
CA LEU A 8 11.04 -5.78 -8.36
C LEU A 8 12.20 -6.75 -8.61
N SER A 9 13.30 -6.27 -9.19
CA SER A 9 14.48 -7.11 -9.42
C SER A 9 15.53 -6.98 -8.32
N GLY A 10 15.43 -5.97 -7.45
CA GLY A 10 16.42 -5.72 -6.39
C GLY A 10 16.21 -6.58 -5.16
N GLY A 11 17.28 -7.16 -4.62
CA GLY A 11 17.20 -8.05 -3.46
C GLY A 11 16.66 -7.38 -2.20
N GLU A 12 16.93 -6.09 -2.01
CA GLU A 12 16.44 -5.35 -0.84
C GLU A 12 14.92 -5.21 -0.84
N VAL A 13 14.34 -4.92 -2.01
CA VAL A 13 12.88 -4.83 -2.16
C VAL A 13 12.25 -6.19 -1.93
N ILE A 14 12.81 -7.24 -2.51
CA ILE A 14 12.31 -8.62 -2.34
C ILE A 14 12.32 -9.00 -0.87
N LYS A 15 13.41 -8.72 -0.17
CA LYS A 15 13.54 -9.02 1.26
C LYS A 15 12.46 -8.28 2.08
N LEU A 16 12.23 -7.01 1.78
CA LEU A 16 11.22 -6.22 2.48
C LEU A 16 9.82 -6.80 2.28
N LEU A 17 9.50 -7.24 1.07
CA LEU A 17 8.21 -7.87 0.74
C LEU A 17 8.05 -9.23 1.42
N GLU A 18 9.12 -10.02 1.52
CA GLU A 18 9.09 -11.30 2.23
C GLU A 18 8.83 -11.08 3.73
N GLU A 19 9.45 -10.07 4.34
CA GLU A 19 9.19 -9.68 5.72
C GLU A 19 7.74 -9.25 5.91
N HIS A 20 7.19 -8.50 4.94
CA HIS A 20 5.80 -8.05 4.95
C HIS A 20 4.84 -9.25 4.98
N LEU A 21 5.02 -10.21 4.09
CA LEU A 21 4.20 -11.42 4.05
C LEU A 21 4.31 -12.22 5.35
N ALA A 22 5.51 -12.38 5.88
CA ALA A 22 5.73 -13.09 7.14
C ALA A 22 4.96 -12.44 8.29
N ASP A 23 4.99 -11.11 8.38
CA ASP A 23 4.23 -10.38 9.41
C ASP A 23 2.72 -10.52 9.21
N MET A 24 2.24 -10.52 7.96
CA MET A 24 0.83 -10.74 7.66
C MET A 24 0.36 -12.11 8.16
N TYR A 25 1.11 -13.17 7.84
CA TYR A 25 0.76 -14.52 8.30
C TYR A 25 0.92 -14.71 9.80
N ALA A 26 1.81 -13.94 10.45
CA ALA A 26 1.99 -13.99 11.90
C ALA A 26 0.87 -13.30 12.67
N THR A 27 0.19 -12.33 12.06
CA THR A 27 -0.79 -11.47 12.74
C THR A 27 -2.23 -11.71 12.30
N SER A 28 -2.47 -12.47 11.22
CA SER A 28 -3.80 -12.69 10.66
C SER A 28 -3.98 -14.16 10.28
N PRO A 29 -5.21 -14.71 10.33
CA PRO A 29 -5.49 -16.05 9.79
C PRO A 29 -5.12 -16.08 8.29
N PRO A 30 -4.63 -17.24 7.77
CA PRO A 30 -4.21 -17.34 6.37
C PRO A 30 -5.30 -16.91 5.38
N GLU A 31 -6.56 -17.23 5.66
CA GLU A 31 -7.70 -16.87 4.79
C GLU A 31 -7.98 -15.36 4.75
N SER A 32 -7.45 -14.60 5.71
CA SER A 32 -7.60 -13.14 5.78
C SER A 32 -6.38 -12.38 5.24
N VAL A 33 -5.36 -13.08 4.76
CA VAL A 33 -4.15 -12.45 4.21
C VAL A 33 -4.36 -12.24 2.70
N HIS A 34 -4.37 -10.97 2.29
CA HIS A 34 -4.59 -10.58 0.90
C HIS A 34 -3.35 -9.94 0.26
N ALA A 35 -2.21 -9.96 0.95
CA ALA A 35 -0.96 -9.42 0.42
C ALA A 35 -0.48 -10.26 -0.76
N LEU A 36 0.03 -9.58 -1.81
CA LEU A 36 0.52 -10.23 -3.02
C LEU A 36 1.99 -10.62 -2.87
N ASP A 37 2.38 -11.74 -3.48
CA ASP A 37 3.79 -12.12 -3.57
C ASP A 37 4.49 -11.30 -4.68
N VAL A 38 5.82 -11.47 -4.80
CA VAL A 38 6.63 -10.71 -5.75
C VAL A 38 6.17 -10.94 -7.20
N ASN A 39 5.81 -12.16 -7.56
CA ASN A 39 5.37 -12.46 -8.93
C ASN A 39 4.04 -11.78 -9.25
N ALA A 40 3.10 -11.79 -8.33
CA ALA A 40 1.82 -11.13 -8.50
C ALA A 40 2.00 -9.60 -8.63
N LEU A 41 2.95 -9.02 -7.90
CA LEU A 41 3.26 -7.59 -7.96
C LEU A 41 3.90 -7.16 -9.29
N LYS A 42 4.36 -8.09 -10.12
CA LYS A 42 4.90 -7.81 -11.46
C LYS A 42 3.81 -7.77 -12.55
N SER A 43 2.55 -7.98 -12.18
CA SER A 43 1.43 -7.94 -13.13
C SER A 43 1.32 -6.57 -13.79
N PRO A 44 0.88 -6.49 -15.08
CA PRO A 44 0.76 -5.21 -15.79
C PRO A 44 -0.21 -4.20 -15.16
N ASP A 45 -1.17 -4.66 -14.37
CA ASP A 45 -2.12 -3.77 -13.67
C ASP A 45 -1.57 -3.20 -12.37
N ILE A 46 -0.32 -3.51 -12.02
CA ILE A 46 0.35 -3.05 -10.80
C ILE A 46 1.46 -2.06 -11.15
N THR A 47 1.46 -0.91 -10.47
CA THR A 47 2.60 0.02 -10.43
C THR A 47 3.21 -0.07 -9.04
N PHE A 48 4.49 -0.43 -8.97
CA PHE A 48 5.20 -0.62 -7.71
C PHE A 48 6.19 0.52 -7.50
N PHE A 49 6.13 1.15 -6.33
CA PHE A 49 7.03 2.24 -5.94
C PHE A 49 7.98 1.79 -4.84
N SER A 50 9.24 2.19 -4.94
CA SER A 50 10.23 2.04 -3.86
C SER A 50 10.80 3.41 -3.49
N GLY A 51 11.04 3.62 -2.19
CA GLY A 51 11.59 4.85 -1.66
C GLY A 51 12.97 4.62 -1.06
N TRP A 52 13.93 5.47 -1.42
CA TRP A 52 15.34 5.32 -1.08
C TRP A 52 15.90 6.59 -0.46
N SER A 53 16.83 6.44 0.47
CA SER A 53 17.55 7.56 1.07
C SER A 53 18.98 7.14 1.33
N GLY A 54 19.95 7.87 0.74
CA GLY A 54 21.36 7.53 0.89
C GLY A 54 21.73 6.13 0.40
N GLY A 55 21.04 5.63 -0.64
CA GLY A 55 21.26 4.29 -1.17
C GLY A 55 20.60 3.17 -0.37
N GLU A 56 19.86 3.49 0.68
CA GLU A 56 19.15 2.50 1.49
C GLU A 56 17.65 2.53 1.24
N LEU A 57 17.04 1.34 1.12
CA LEU A 57 15.59 1.21 0.95
C LEU A 57 14.86 1.63 2.22
N GLN A 58 13.93 2.56 2.08
CA GLN A 58 13.13 3.08 3.20
C GLN A 58 11.73 2.48 3.25
N GLY A 59 11.17 2.12 2.11
CA GLY A 59 9.84 1.56 2.05
C GLY A 59 9.35 1.31 0.63
N CYS A 60 8.14 0.77 0.53
CA CYS A 60 7.51 0.46 -0.74
C CYS A 60 5.99 0.63 -0.67
N LEU A 61 5.37 0.69 -1.84
CA LEU A 61 3.92 0.82 -1.99
C LEU A 61 3.53 0.41 -3.41
N ALA A 62 2.48 -0.38 -3.54
CA ALA A 62 1.93 -0.77 -4.84
C ALA A 62 0.56 -0.16 -5.06
N ILE A 63 0.26 0.15 -6.32
CA ILE A 63 -1.06 0.54 -6.79
C ILE A 63 -1.53 -0.49 -7.81
N LYS A 64 -2.73 -1.03 -7.61
CA LYS A 64 -3.37 -1.94 -8.56
C LYS A 64 -4.53 -1.24 -9.23
N GLN A 65 -4.58 -1.27 -10.56
CA GLN A 65 -5.74 -0.79 -11.30
C GLN A 65 -6.88 -1.80 -11.16
N LEU A 66 -8.01 -1.35 -10.64
CA LEU A 66 -9.25 -2.15 -10.56
C LEU A 66 -10.15 -1.86 -11.76
N THR A 67 -10.32 -0.57 -12.07
CA THR A 67 -11.04 -0.07 -13.25
C THR A 67 -10.27 1.15 -13.78
N PRO A 68 -10.61 1.69 -14.95
CA PRO A 68 -9.97 2.92 -15.44
C PRO A 68 -10.09 4.12 -14.49
N GLN A 69 -11.02 4.09 -13.52
CA GLN A 69 -11.23 5.18 -12.57
C GLN A 69 -10.85 4.85 -11.13
N HIS A 70 -10.60 3.57 -10.81
CA HIS A 70 -10.47 3.10 -9.43
C HIS A 70 -9.21 2.28 -9.24
N ILE A 71 -8.41 2.64 -8.25
CA ILE A 71 -7.19 1.93 -7.87
C ILE A 71 -7.28 1.37 -6.46
N GLU A 72 -6.46 0.38 -6.18
CA GLU A 72 -6.28 -0.18 -4.84
C GLU A 72 -4.84 0.01 -4.38
N LEU A 73 -4.65 0.49 -3.14
CA LEU A 73 -3.34 0.51 -2.50
C LEU A 73 -3.03 -0.88 -1.94
N LYS A 74 -1.83 -1.37 -2.20
CA LYS A 74 -1.38 -2.68 -1.72
C LYS A 74 0.07 -2.62 -1.25
N SER A 75 0.44 -3.56 -0.39
CA SER A 75 1.85 -3.83 -0.03
C SER A 75 2.62 -2.62 0.48
N MET A 76 1.94 -1.71 1.19
CA MET A 76 2.64 -0.57 1.80
C MET A 76 3.42 -1.06 3.01
N ARG A 77 4.72 -0.79 2.99
CA ARG A 77 5.64 -1.23 4.04
C ARG A 77 6.80 -0.26 4.17
N THR A 78 7.16 0.10 5.38
CA THR A 78 8.41 0.81 5.66
C THR A 78 9.41 -0.16 6.27
N SER A 79 10.71 0.10 6.05
CA SER A 79 11.75 -0.68 6.68
C SER A 79 11.71 -0.48 8.20
N SER A 80 12.22 -1.45 8.97
CA SER A 80 12.22 -1.38 10.44
C SER A 80 13.01 -0.18 10.96
N THR A 81 14.05 0.25 10.24
CA THR A 81 14.87 1.39 10.61
C THR A 81 14.25 2.75 10.24
N SER A 82 13.21 2.75 9.41
CA SER A 82 12.59 3.96 8.88
C SER A 82 11.19 4.23 9.43
N ARG A 83 10.70 3.39 10.33
CA ARG A 83 9.38 3.57 10.96
C ARG A 83 9.35 4.88 11.75
N LYS A 84 8.19 5.56 11.70
CA LYS A 84 7.94 6.84 12.38
C LYS A 84 8.76 8.02 11.85
N SER A 85 9.40 7.89 10.67
CA SER A 85 10.19 8.96 10.06
C SER A 85 9.47 9.69 8.92
N GLY A 86 8.17 9.42 8.73
CA GLY A 86 7.38 10.06 7.67
C GLY A 86 7.52 9.40 6.29
N VAL A 87 8.19 8.28 6.18
CA VAL A 87 8.39 7.56 4.92
C VAL A 87 7.06 7.11 4.32
N ALA A 88 6.18 6.51 5.13
CA ALA A 88 4.87 6.05 4.67
C ALA A 88 4.04 7.20 4.10
N SER A 89 4.02 8.35 4.78
CA SER A 89 3.31 9.55 4.30
C SER A 89 3.86 10.03 2.97
N LYS A 90 5.17 10.05 2.80
CA LYS A 90 5.81 10.50 1.55
C LYS A 90 5.50 9.55 0.39
N LEU A 91 5.56 8.24 0.63
CA LEU A 91 5.20 7.24 -0.36
C LEU A 91 3.74 7.37 -0.77
N LEU A 92 2.86 7.53 0.21
CA LEU A 92 1.42 7.65 -0.04
C LEU A 92 1.11 8.90 -0.87
N VAL A 93 1.66 10.05 -0.50
CA VAL A 93 1.45 11.30 -1.26
C VAL A 93 1.97 11.15 -2.70
N HIS A 94 3.15 10.58 -2.88
CA HIS A 94 3.73 10.37 -4.21
C HIS A 94 2.84 9.49 -5.07
N ALA A 95 2.40 8.36 -4.54
CA ALA A 95 1.57 7.40 -5.26
C ALA A 95 0.19 7.98 -5.61
N LEU A 96 -0.45 8.65 -4.65
CA LEU A 96 -1.77 9.26 -4.89
C LEU A 96 -1.70 10.40 -5.90
N ASN A 97 -0.65 11.23 -5.84
CA ASN A 97 -0.47 12.30 -6.84
C ASN A 97 -0.21 11.73 -8.23
N ALA A 98 0.57 10.65 -8.34
CA ALA A 98 0.77 9.97 -9.61
C ALA A 98 -0.55 9.42 -10.17
N ALA A 99 -1.39 8.84 -9.31
CA ALA A 99 -2.70 8.34 -9.71
C ALA A 99 -3.63 9.45 -10.19
N ILE A 100 -3.63 10.60 -9.50
CA ILE A 100 -4.41 11.77 -9.91
C ILE A 100 -3.97 12.26 -11.28
N ASP A 101 -2.65 12.32 -11.52
CA ASP A 101 -2.10 12.72 -12.83
C ASP A 101 -2.53 11.78 -13.95
N GLU A 102 -2.73 10.50 -13.66
CA GLU A 102 -3.19 9.51 -14.64
C GLU A 102 -4.70 9.50 -14.83
N GLY A 103 -5.45 10.29 -14.05
CA GLY A 103 -6.89 10.43 -14.21
C GLY A 103 -7.73 9.52 -13.32
N TYR A 104 -7.14 8.81 -12.40
CA TYR A 104 -7.90 7.99 -11.45
C TYR A 104 -8.70 8.88 -10.50
N GLN A 105 -9.92 8.44 -10.16
CA GLN A 105 -10.89 9.23 -9.39
C GLN A 105 -11.13 8.70 -7.98
N LYS A 106 -10.70 7.47 -7.69
CA LYS A 106 -10.98 6.82 -6.41
C LYS A 106 -9.87 5.84 -6.04
N VAL A 107 -9.55 5.79 -4.77
CA VAL A 107 -8.60 4.81 -4.21
C VAL A 107 -9.26 4.09 -3.04
N SER A 108 -9.04 2.78 -2.97
CA SER A 108 -9.51 1.94 -1.87
C SER A 108 -8.37 1.06 -1.38
N LEU A 109 -8.53 0.53 -0.18
CA LEU A 109 -7.55 -0.39 0.40
C LEU A 109 -8.23 -1.36 1.36
N GLU A 110 -7.55 -2.48 1.61
CA GLU A 110 -7.88 -3.40 2.68
C GLU A 110 -6.72 -3.41 3.68
N THR A 111 -7.03 -3.38 4.97
CA THR A 111 -6.05 -3.44 6.05
C THR A 111 -6.60 -4.27 7.20
N GLY A 112 -5.73 -4.72 8.10
CA GLY A 112 -6.15 -5.54 9.23
C GLY A 112 -6.82 -4.76 10.35
N THR A 113 -7.59 -5.48 11.17
CA THR A 113 -8.27 -4.93 12.35
C THR A 113 -7.41 -5.01 13.61
N GLN A 114 -6.36 -5.83 13.60
CA GLN A 114 -5.48 -6.07 14.74
C GLN A 114 -4.66 -4.81 15.10
N ASP A 115 -4.18 -4.72 16.33
CA ASP A 115 -3.38 -3.58 16.81
C ASP A 115 -2.11 -3.37 16.00
N PHE A 116 -1.54 -4.42 15.43
CA PHE A 116 -0.39 -4.35 14.54
C PHE A 116 -0.62 -3.35 13.38
N PHE A 117 -1.86 -3.26 12.88
CA PHE A 117 -2.23 -2.41 11.75
C PHE A 117 -2.74 -1.03 12.15
N ARG A 118 -2.80 -0.73 13.44
CA ARG A 118 -3.32 0.58 13.90
C ARG A 118 -2.53 1.76 13.35
N PRO A 119 -1.18 1.74 13.30
CA PRO A 119 -0.43 2.85 12.70
C PRO A 119 -0.80 3.10 11.24
N ALA A 120 -1.03 2.04 10.47
CA ALA A 120 -1.46 2.16 9.08
C ALA A 120 -2.86 2.77 8.99
N ARG A 121 -3.81 2.29 9.78
CA ARG A 121 -5.17 2.86 9.78
C ARG A 121 -5.16 4.33 10.16
N ASN A 122 -4.37 4.71 11.18
CA ASN A 122 -4.25 6.10 11.59
C ASN A 122 -3.71 6.98 10.46
N LEU A 123 -2.74 6.47 9.69
CA LEU A 123 -2.20 7.17 8.53
C LEU A 123 -3.27 7.40 7.47
N TYR A 124 -4.03 6.36 7.13
CA TYR A 124 -5.08 6.47 6.13
C TYR A 124 -6.17 7.45 6.56
N GLU A 125 -6.61 7.38 7.82
CA GLU A 125 -7.59 8.33 8.37
C GLU A 125 -7.07 9.77 8.26
N LYS A 126 -5.80 9.99 8.58
CA LYS A 126 -5.16 11.31 8.46
C LYS A 126 -5.20 11.85 7.03
N PHE A 127 -5.09 10.97 6.03
CA PHE A 127 -5.15 11.36 4.63
C PHE A 127 -6.57 11.35 4.05
N GLY A 128 -7.58 11.29 4.90
CA GLY A 128 -8.97 11.47 4.50
C GLY A 128 -9.67 10.22 4.02
N PHE A 129 -9.10 9.04 4.25
CA PHE A 129 -9.78 7.78 3.95
C PHE A 129 -10.89 7.54 4.96
N SER A 130 -12.01 7.02 4.49
CA SER A 130 -13.16 6.63 5.31
C SER A 130 -13.37 5.13 5.22
N TYR A 131 -13.89 4.53 6.29
CA TYR A 131 -14.25 3.11 6.26
C TYR A 131 -15.42 2.88 5.30
N CYS A 132 -15.36 1.77 4.59
CA CYS A 132 -16.36 1.43 3.56
C CYS A 132 -16.64 -0.07 3.53
N GLU A 133 -17.61 -0.47 2.69
CA GLU A 133 -17.90 -1.87 2.42
C GLU A 133 -16.78 -2.51 1.60
N PRO A 134 -16.68 -3.85 1.58
CA PRO A 134 -15.73 -4.53 0.70
C PRO A 134 -15.89 -4.10 -0.75
N PHE A 135 -14.77 -3.98 -1.44
CA PHE A 135 -14.73 -3.59 -2.85
C PHE A 135 -14.07 -4.70 -3.68
N SER A 136 -14.18 -4.63 -5.01
CA SER A 136 -13.63 -5.64 -5.92
C SER A 136 -14.11 -7.05 -5.54
N ASP A 137 -13.22 -8.00 -5.39
CA ASP A 137 -13.55 -9.40 -5.05
C ASP A 137 -13.49 -9.69 -3.55
N TYR A 138 -13.29 -8.66 -2.71
CA TYR A 138 -13.23 -8.86 -1.27
C TYR A 138 -14.60 -9.16 -0.68
N GLU A 139 -14.59 -9.96 0.39
CA GLU A 139 -15.78 -10.29 1.17
C GLU A 139 -15.62 -9.73 2.58
N LEU A 140 -16.72 -9.55 3.30
CA LEU A 140 -16.68 -9.16 4.71
C LEU A 140 -15.89 -10.18 5.52
N ASP A 141 -14.98 -9.67 6.35
CA ASP A 141 -14.07 -10.46 7.17
C ASP A 141 -13.83 -9.72 8.49
N PRO A 142 -14.00 -10.38 9.66
CA PRO A 142 -13.75 -9.71 10.94
C PRO A 142 -12.31 -9.28 11.14
N HIS A 143 -11.37 -9.79 10.35
CA HIS A 143 -9.95 -9.44 10.42
C HIS A 143 -9.55 -8.35 9.40
N SER A 144 -10.52 -7.83 8.62
CA SER A 144 -10.25 -6.82 7.59
C SER A 144 -11.12 -5.58 7.76
N HIS A 145 -10.49 -4.42 7.61
CA HIS A 145 -11.16 -3.14 7.38
C HIS A 145 -10.96 -2.75 5.91
N PHE A 146 -11.99 -2.13 5.35
CA PHE A 146 -11.93 -1.56 4.00
C PHE A 146 -12.07 -0.06 4.11
N MET A 147 -11.23 0.67 3.37
CA MET A 147 -11.23 2.13 3.39
C MET A 147 -11.16 2.68 1.98
N THR A 148 -11.71 3.86 1.78
CA THR A 148 -11.78 4.49 0.47
C THR A 148 -11.63 6.00 0.57
N ARG A 149 -11.17 6.61 -0.53
CA ARG A 149 -11.09 8.06 -0.66
C ARG A 149 -11.27 8.46 -2.12
N GLU A 150 -11.99 9.58 -2.34
CA GLU A 150 -12.05 10.21 -3.65
C GLU A 150 -10.72 10.91 -3.96
N LEU A 151 -10.32 10.87 -5.22
CA LEU A 151 -9.12 11.53 -5.72
C LEU A 151 -9.54 12.71 -6.60
N ALA A 152 -9.31 13.93 -6.14
CA ALA A 152 -9.67 15.14 -6.87
C ALA A 152 -8.47 16.08 -7.00
N GLU A 153 -8.00 16.63 -5.88
CA GLU A 153 -6.88 17.57 -5.86
C GLU A 153 -5.61 16.89 -5.37
N LYS A 154 -4.47 17.30 -5.95
CA LYS A 154 -3.17 16.77 -5.52
C LYS A 154 -2.85 17.16 -4.08
N PHE A 155 -2.14 16.28 -3.42
CA PHE A 155 -1.58 16.53 -2.09
C PHE A 155 -0.35 17.43 -2.20
N VAL A 156 -0.18 18.24 -1.18
CA VAL A 156 0.96 19.19 -1.12
C VAL A 156 2.11 18.61 -0.32
#